data_e4dde8b04d22c47229b367a714884c66
#
_entry.id   e4dde8b04d22c47229b367a714884c66
#
_cell.length_a   1.000
_cell.length_b   1.000
_cell.length_c   1.000
_cell.angle_alpha   90.00
_cell.angle_beta   90.00
_cell.angle_gamma   90.00
#
_symmetry.space_group_name_H-M   'P 1'
#
loop_
_entity.id
_entity.type
_entity.pdbx_description
1 polymer ?
#
loop_
_entity_poly.entity_id
_entity_poly.type
_entity_poly.pdbx_seq_one_letter_code
_entity_poly.pdbx_strand_id
1 'polypeptide(L)'
;MIVYPAIDLRGGLAVRLAQGDYARETRYAEEPLALARRYADAGARWLHLVDLDAARTGRFAHRELVARIAAGSGLRIQAGGGVRSLADVEALLAAGASRVVVGSAA
;
A
#
# COMPACT_ATOMS: atom_id res chain seq x y z
N MET A 1 -8.27 -6.97 20.32
CA MET A 1 -7.51 -5.86 19.68
C MET A 1 -7.51 -6.05 18.16
N ILE A 2 -7.88 -5.02 17.44
CA ILE A 2 -7.83 -5.05 15.99
C ILE A 2 -6.45 -4.53 15.55
N VAL A 3 -5.67 -5.39 14.88
CA VAL A 3 -4.39 -5.01 14.32
C VAL A 3 -4.63 -4.51 12.88
N TYR A 4 -4.22 -3.28 12.60
CA TYR A 4 -4.40 -2.66 11.31
C TYR A 4 -3.05 -2.14 10.79
N PRO A 5 -2.20 -3.04 10.29
CA PRO A 5 -0.86 -2.65 9.84
C PRO A 5 -0.91 -1.82 8.56
N ALA A 6 0.14 -1.06 8.35
CA ALA A 6 0.33 -0.27 7.15
C ALA A 6 1.68 -0.55 6.53
N ILE A 7 1.73 -0.56 5.21
CA ILE A 7 2.97 -0.61 4.44
C ILE A 7 2.97 0.54 3.45
N ASP A 8 4.03 1.33 3.48
CA ASP A 8 4.28 2.36 2.48
C ASP A 8 5.21 1.78 1.41
N LEU A 9 4.87 1.99 0.15
CA LEU A 9 5.66 1.50 -0.99
C LEU A 9 6.38 2.66 -1.67
N ARG A 10 7.68 2.50 -1.85
CA ARG A 10 8.52 3.46 -2.57
C ARG A 10 9.64 2.72 -3.29
N GLY A 11 9.76 2.93 -4.61
CA GLY A 11 10.79 2.29 -5.41
C GLY A 11 10.75 0.76 -5.38
N GLY A 12 9.56 0.16 -5.24
CA GLY A 12 9.39 -1.29 -5.15
C GLY A 12 9.65 -1.88 -3.78
N LEU A 13 9.93 -1.05 -2.78
CA LEU A 13 10.32 -1.46 -1.44
C LEU A 13 9.26 -1.04 -0.40
N ALA A 14 9.19 -1.78 0.69
CA ALA A 14 8.46 -1.35 1.87
C ALA A 14 9.34 -0.38 2.65
N VAL A 15 8.78 0.78 2.99
CA VAL A 15 9.53 1.84 3.67
C VAL A 15 8.71 2.42 4.81
N ARG A 16 9.40 3.16 5.68
CA ARG A 16 8.78 3.97 6.71
C ARG A 16 9.38 5.36 6.65
N LEU A 17 8.52 6.36 6.62
CA LEU A 17 8.94 7.76 6.65
C LEU A 17 8.80 8.31 8.07
N ALA A 18 9.81 9.02 8.54
CA ALA A 18 9.70 9.73 9.81
C ALA A 18 8.84 10.97 9.59
N GLN A 19 7.66 11.01 10.22
CA GLN A 19 6.72 12.13 10.13
C GLN A 19 6.36 12.52 8.69
N GLY A 20 6.29 11.53 7.79
CA GLY A 20 5.98 11.77 6.39
C GLY A 20 7.12 12.38 5.55
N ASP A 21 8.30 12.52 6.12
CA ASP A 21 9.44 13.13 5.45
C ASP A 21 10.20 12.10 4.59
N TYR A 22 10.18 12.29 3.26
CA TYR A 22 10.84 11.41 2.31
C TYR A 22 12.37 11.40 2.48
N ALA A 23 12.96 12.44 3.04
CA ALA A 23 14.38 12.48 3.33
C ALA A 23 14.76 11.64 4.55
N ARG A 24 13.79 11.23 5.36
CA ARG A 24 13.99 10.44 6.58
C ARG A 24 13.35 9.06 6.43
N GLU A 25 13.70 8.38 5.36
CA GLU A 25 13.19 7.07 5.00
C GLU A 25 13.98 5.97 5.70
N THR A 26 13.27 5.01 6.25
CA THR A 26 13.82 3.72 6.68
C THR A 26 13.25 2.64 5.76
N ARG A 27 14.11 1.79 5.21
CA ARG A 27 13.70 0.67 4.37
C ARG A 27 13.63 -0.60 5.21
N TYR A 28 12.57 -1.36 5.00
CA TYR A 28 12.48 -2.70 5.60
C TYR A 28 13.39 -3.65 4.83
N ALA A 29 14.01 -4.59 5.56
CA ALA A 29 14.84 -5.63 4.94
C ALA A 29 14.01 -6.62 4.13
N GLU A 30 12.74 -6.79 4.48
CA GLU A 30 11.84 -7.74 3.84
C GLU A 30 11.19 -7.13 2.61
N GLU A 31 10.91 -7.98 1.60
CA GLU A 31 10.08 -7.59 0.49
C GLU A 31 8.65 -7.31 0.97
N PRO A 32 7.90 -6.40 0.28
CA PRO A 32 6.55 -6.03 0.71
C PRO A 32 5.60 -7.21 0.90
N LEU A 33 5.62 -8.19 0.00
CA LEU A 33 4.76 -9.37 0.14
C LEU A 33 5.14 -10.20 1.37
N ALA A 34 6.44 -10.39 1.64
CA ALA A 34 6.91 -11.12 2.80
C ALA A 34 6.49 -10.41 4.10
N LEU A 35 6.61 -9.09 4.13
CA LEU A 35 6.19 -8.28 5.27
C LEU A 35 4.67 -8.39 5.48
N ALA A 36 3.89 -8.34 4.41
CA ALA A 36 2.44 -8.49 4.47
C ALA A 36 2.05 -9.87 5.03
N ARG A 37 2.72 -10.92 4.58
CA ARG A 37 2.50 -12.28 5.09
C ARG A 37 2.83 -12.39 6.57
N ARG A 38 3.86 -11.72 7.03
CA ARG A 38 4.21 -11.68 8.45
C ARG A 38 3.10 -11.05 9.28
N TYR A 39 2.50 -9.97 8.79
CA TYR A 39 1.36 -9.35 9.47
C TYR A 39 0.14 -10.27 9.49
N ALA A 40 -0.13 -10.97 8.39
CA ALA A 40 -1.22 -11.94 8.33
C ALA A 40 -1.01 -13.08 9.34
N ASP A 41 0.21 -13.59 9.44
CA ASP A 41 0.57 -14.64 10.39
C ASP A 41 0.43 -14.16 11.85
N ALA A 42 0.63 -12.88 12.08
CA ALA A 42 0.44 -12.27 13.41
C ALA A 42 -1.04 -11.98 13.74
N GLY A 43 -1.97 -12.31 12.85
CA GLY A 43 -3.40 -12.18 13.10
C GLY A 43 -4.09 -10.99 12.43
N ALA A 44 -3.38 -10.21 11.62
CA ALA A 44 -3.99 -9.13 10.88
C ALA A 44 -4.95 -9.67 9.81
N ARG A 45 -6.01 -8.93 9.52
CA ARG A 45 -6.97 -9.26 8.45
C ARG A 45 -6.97 -8.22 7.35
N TRP A 46 -6.60 -7.00 7.68
CA TRP A 46 -6.53 -5.86 6.78
C TRP A 46 -5.10 -5.34 6.71
N LEU A 47 -4.77 -4.76 5.58
CA LEU A 47 -3.51 -4.04 5.37
C LEU A 47 -3.82 -2.71 4.71
N HIS A 48 -3.31 -1.62 5.27
CA HIS A 48 -3.32 -0.32 4.62
C HIS A 48 -2.05 -0.18 3.79
N LEU A 49 -2.22 -0.05 2.48
CA LEU A 49 -1.12 -0.05 1.52
C LEU A 49 -1.11 1.28 0.77
N VAL A 50 -0.02 2.01 0.91
CA VAL A 50 0.12 3.33 0.30
C VAL A 50 1.24 3.33 -0.73
N ASP A 51 0.91 3.74 -1.95
CA ASP A 51 1.90 3.96 -3.01
C ASP A 51 2.42 5.40 -2.89
N LEU A 52 3.60 5.54 -2.24
CA LEU A 52 4.19 6.86 -2.04
C LEU A 52 4.67 7.50 -3.34
N ASP A 53 5.07 6.69 -4.33
CA ASP A 53 5.47 7.23 -5.63
C ASP A 53 4.26 7.78 -6.37
N ALA A 54 3.13 7.08 -6.33
CA ALA A 54 1.88 7.58 -6.91
C ALA A 54 1.40 8.86 -6.21
N ALA A 55 1.56 8.94 -4.89
CA ALA A 55 1.21 10.12 -4.12
C ALA A 55 2.01 11.36 -4.56
N ARG A 56 3.27 11.16 -4.94
CA ARG A 56 4.13 12.26 -5.41
C ARG A 56 3.89 12.62 -6.88
N THR A 57 3.77 11.61 -7.74
CA THR A 57 3.78 11.82 -9.20
C THR A 57 2.40 11.79 -9.83
N GLY A 58 1.41 11.24 -9.13
CA GLY A 58 0.08 11.00 -9.68
C GLY A 58 0.01 9.80 -10.61
N ARG A 59 1.06 8.99 -10.68
CA ARG A 59 1.11 7.79 -11.52
C ARG A 59 1.33 6.56 -10.65
N PHE A 60 0.53 5.51 -10.88
CA PHE A 60 0.69 4.26 -10.15
C PHE A 60 1.96 3.54 -10.59
N ALA A 61 2.92 3.47 -9.67
CA ALA A 61 4.19 2.78 -9.88
C ALA A 61 4.15 1.34 -9.38
N HIS A 62 3.20 0.99 -8.50
CA HIS A 62 3.20 -0.28 -7.78
C HIS A 62 1.95 -1.12 -8.01
N ARG A 63 1.24 -0.94 -9.14
CA ARG A 63 0.00 -1.68 -9.43
C ARG A 63 0.20 -3.19 -9.35
N GLU A 64 1.26 -3.71 -9.98
CA GLU A 64 1.55 -5.14 -9.99
C GLU A 64 1.90 -5.65 -8.59
N LEU A 65 2.62 -4.85 -7.82
CA LEU A 65 2.99 -5.19 -6.46
C LEU A 65 1.74 -5.23 -5.55
N VAL A 66 0.83 -4.28 -5.70
CA VAL A 66 -0.47 -4.30 -5.01
C VAL A 66 -1.22 -5.58 -5.35
N ALA A 67 -1.26 -5.95 -6.62
CA ALA A 67 -1.94 -7.18 -7.06
C ALA A 67 -1.32 -8.43 -6.45
N ARG A 68 0.01 -8.50 -6.38
CA ARG A 68 0.71 -9.64 -5.77
C ARG A 68 0.45 -9.72 -4.27
N ILE A 69 0.45 -8.59 -3.58
CA ILE A 69 0.16 -8.55 -2.15
C ILE A 69 -1.29 -8.95 -1.89
N ALA A 70 -2.23 -8.43 -2.68
CA ALA A 70 -3.64 -8.78 -2.55
C ALA A 70 -3.88 -10.29 -2.76
N ALA A 71 -3.23 -10.87 -3.75
CA ALA A 71 -3.39 -12.29 -4.07
C ALA A 71 -2.63 -13.21 -3.11
N GLY A 72 -1.46 -12.79 -2.62
CA GLY A 72 -0.52 -13.67 -1.91
C GLY A 72 -0.48 -13.52 -0.40
N SER A 73 -1.05 -12.46 0.18
CA SER A 73 -0.94 -12.22 1.62
C SER A 73 -2.09 -12.82 2.43
N GLY A 74 -3.24 -13.03 1.82
CA GLY A 74 -4.45 -13.40 2.55
C GLY A 74 -5.13 -12.23 3.26
N LEU A 75 -4.60 -11.03 3.11
CA LEU A 75 -5.14 -9.82 3.73
C LEU A 75 -6.13 -9.12 2.79
N ARG A 76 -7.09 -8.42 3.38
CA ARG A 76 -7.90 -7.45 2.66
C ARG A 76 -7.09 -6.16 2.55
N ILE A 77 -7.05 -5.56 1.38
CA ILE A 77 -6.20 -4.41 1.11
C ILE A 77 -7.03 -3.13 1.06
N GLN A 78 -6.64 -2.16 1.87
CA GLN A 78 -7.10 -0.79 1.73
C GLN A 78 -5.97 -0.01 1.06
N ALA A 79 -6.15 0.35 -0.20
CA ALA A 79 -5.12 1.00 -1.00
C ALA A 79 -5.33 2.50 -1.06
N GLY A 80 -4.23 3.24 -1.03
CA GLY A 80 -4.23 4.70 -1.13
C GLY A 80 -2.95 5.21 -1.77
N GLY A 81 -2.88 6.53 -1.90
CA GLY A 81 -1.75 7.23 -2.51
C GLY A 81 -2.00 7.55 -3.98
N GLY A 82 -2.10 8.84 -4.30
CA GLY A 82 -2.22 9.32 -5.68
C GLY A 82 -3.55 9.04 -6.38
N VAL A 83 -4.59 8.67 -5.63
CA VAL A 83 -5.91 8.40 -6.19
C VAL A 83 -6.61 9.74 -6.46
N ARG A 84 -6.84 10.04 -7.73
CA ARG A 84 -7.38 11.35 -8.17
C ARG A 84 -8.59 11.27 -9.08
N SER A 85 -8.91 10.07 -9.57
CA SER A 85 -10.00 9.88 -10.53
C SER A 85 -10.73 8.57 -10.30
N LEU A 86 -11.89 8.43 -10.90
CA LEU A 86 -12.64 7.18 -10.89
C LEU A 86 -11.84 6.06 -11.57
N ALA A 87 -11.10 6.39 -12.63
CA ALA A 87 -10.25 5.41 -13.30
C ALA A 87 -9.16 4.86 -12.36
N ASP A 88 -8.59 5.70 -11.50
CA ASP A 88 -7.62 5.27 -10.49
C ASP A 88 -8.26 4.30 -9.49
N VAL A 89 -9.48 4.61 -9.03
CA VAL A 89 -10.23 3.75 -8.12
C VAL A 89 -10.47 2.38 -8.77
N GLU A 90 -10.95 2.38 -10.01
CA GLU A 90 -11.23 1.15 -10.75
C GLU A 90 -9.96 0.31 -10.95
N ALA A 91 -8.83 0.95 -11.23
CA ALA A 91 -7.56 0.27 -11.41
C ALA A 91 -7.10 -0.44 -10.13
N LEU A 92 -7.25 0.20 -8.98
CA LEU A 92 -6.88 -0.41 -7.70
C LEU A 92 -7.83 -1.54 -7.30
N LEU A 93 -9.13 -1.38 -7.55
CA LEU A 93 -10.10 -2.45 -7.30
C LEU A 93 -9.81 -3.65 -8.21
N ALA A 94 -9.48 -3.41 -9.48
CA ALA A 94 -9.10 -4.47 -10.40
C ALA A 94 -7.81 -5.18 -10.00
N ALA A 95 -6.89 -4.47 -9.34
CA ALA A 95 -5.67 -5.05 -8.78
C ALA A 95 -5.92 -5.90 -7.53
N GLY A 96 -7.12 -5.86 -6.96
CA GLY A 96 -7.51 -6.68 -5.81
C GLY A 96 -7.70 -5.92 -4.51
N ALA A 97 -7.66 -4.59 -4.54
CA ALA A 97 -7.98 -3.82 -3.34
C ALA A 97 -9.45 -4.01 -2.94
N SER A 98 -9.71 -4.14 -1.65
CA SER A 98 -11.05 -4.25 -1.09
C SER A 98 -11.65 -2.88 -0.81
N ARG A 99 -10.79 -1.89 -0.55
CA ARG A 99 -11.14 -0.49 -0.35
C ARG A 99 -10.12 0.40 -1.00
N VAL A 100 -10.56 1.56 -1.45
CA VAL A 100 -9.68 2.59 -1.98
C VAL A 100 -9.90 3.88 -1.18
N VAL A 101 -8.82 4.46 -0.69
CA VAL A 101 -8.87 5.74 0.01
C VAL A 101 -8.59 6.84 -1.01
N VAL A 102 -9.58 7.72 -1.18
CA VAL A 102 -9.43 8.88 -2.04
C VAL A 102 -9.03 10.06 -1.16
N GLY A 103 -7.86 10.62 -1.42
CA GLY A 103 -7.38 11.77 -0.68
C GLY A 103 -8.24 13.00 -0.93
N SER A 104 -8.25 13.90 0.05
CA SER A 104 -8.94 15.17 -0.05
C SER A 104 -8.17 16.19 -0.90
N ALA A 105 -7.25 15.75 -1.71
CA ALA A 105 -6.44 16.59 -2.57
C ALA A 105 -7.24 17.17 -3.73
N ALA A 106 -8.45 17.43 -3.45
CA ALA A 106 -9.20 18.19 -4.43
C ALA A 106 -8.47 19.51 -4.68
#